data_4e0c2cecba5bcee50d773a86dc79e4df
#
_entry.id   4e0c2cecba5bcee50d773a86dc79e4df
#
_cell.length_a   1.000
_cell.length_b   1.000
_cell.length_c   1.000
_cell.angle_alpha   90.00
_cell.angle_beta   90.00
_cell.angle_gamma   90.00
#
_symmetry.space_group_name_H-M   'P 1'
#
loop_
_entity.id
_entity.type
_entity.pdbx_description
1 polymer ?
#
loop_
_entity_poly.entity_id
_entity_poly.type
_entity_poly.pdbx_seq_one_letter_code
_entity_poly.pdbx_strand_id
1 'polypeptide(L)'
;MPTFLDFEKPIAELQARIDELRETGADGGVDLSAEIARLQAKSDKLLRDTFAKLTPWQKTQIARHPERPHFRDYVAGLFDEFVPLAGDRGFADDQAILGGFATFRGHRVLVLGHEKGDDTASRLRHNFGMGKPEGYRKAVRLMELADRFGLPVVTLVDTSGAFPGLQAEERGQAEAIARSTEASLALGVPMVAAVVGEGGSGGAIALASGNRVLMFEHAV
;
A
#
# COMPACT_ATOMS: atom_id res chain seq x y z
N MET A 1 -17.77 -0.85 11.24
CA MET A 1 -17.43 -2.23 11.64
C MET A 1 -16.31 -2.70 10.75
N PRO A 2 -15.31 -3.43 11.26
CA PRO A 2 -14.23 -3.95 10.42
C PRO A 2 -14.78 -4.91 9.37
N THR A 3 -14.18 -4.87 8.18
CA THR A 3 -14.52 -5.76 7.08
C THR A 3 -13.80 -7.07 7.26
N PHE A 4 -14.52 -8.18 7.29
CA PHE A 4 -13.95 -9.52 7.38
C PHE A 4 -14.08 -10.26 6.04
N LEU A 5 -13.03 -10.94 5.63
CA LEU A 5 -13.06 -11.85 4.48
C LEU A 5 -13.83 -13.16 4.83
N ASP A 6 -14.30 -13.87 3.84
CA ASP A 6 -15.13 -15.07 4.09
C ASP A 6 -14.46 -16.12 4.99
N PHE A 7 -13.17 -16.30 4.86
CA PHE A 7 -12.40 -17.25 5.68
C PHE A 7 -12.12 -16.74 7.11
N GLU A 8 -12.36 -15.47 7.38
CA GLU A 8 -12.22 -14.83 8.70
C GLU A 8 -13.53 -14.84 9.51
N LYS A 9 -14.65 -15.25 8.91
CA LYS A 9 -15.97 -15.29 9.58
C LYS A 9 -15.94 -15.97 10.96
N PRO A 10 -15.29 -17.14 11.16
CA PRO A 10 -15.23 -17.75 12.49
C PRO A 10 -14.48 -16.90 13.54
N ILE A 11 -13.54 -16.07 13.09
CA ILE A 11 -12.82 -15.13 13.96
C ILE A 11 -13.73 -13.95 14.29
N ALA A 12 -14.45 -13.42 13.29
CA ALA A 12 -15.42 -12.35 13.46
C ALA A 12 -16.54 -12.72 14.43
N GLU A 13 -17.06 -13.95 14.35
CA GLU A 13 -18.08 -14.46 15.29
C GLU A 13 -17.57 -14.50 16.73
N LEU A 14 -16.32 -14.94 16.95
CA LEU A 14 -15.72 -14.92 18.28
C LEU A 14 -15.51 -13.49 18.78
N GLN A 15 -15.09 -12.58 17.91
CA GLN A 15 -14.90 -11.18 18.28
C GLN A 15 -16.23 -10.53 18.66
N ALA A 16 -17.28 -10.72 17.86
CA ALA A 16 -18.62 -10.21 18.17
C ALA A 16 -19.12 -10.73 19.52
N ARG A 17 -18.87 -12.01 19.84
CA ARG A 17 -19.26 -12.58 21.13
C ARG A 17 -18.47 -11.98 22.30
N ILE A 18 -17.18 -11.69 22.11
CA ILE A 18 -16.36 -11.02 23.11
C ILE A 18 -16.88 -9.61 23.38
N ASP A 19 -17.23 -8.87 22.32
CA ASP A 19 -17.73 -7.50 22.43
C ASP A 19 -19.11 -7.47 23.13
N GLU A 20 -20.03 -8.41 22.81
CA GLU A 20 -21.30 -8.59 23.50
C GLU A 20 -21.12 -8.86 25.02
N LEU A 21 -20.15 -9.72 25.38
CA LEU A 21 -19.87 -10.01 26.78
C LEU A 21 -19.27 -8.81 27.53
N ARG A 22 -18.46 -7.99 26.87
CA ARG A 22 -17.92 -6.76 27.43
C ARG A 22 -19.02 -5.75 27.73
N GLU A 23 -19.96 -5.56 26.81
CA GLU A 23 -21.13 -4.69 27.00
C GLU A 23 -22.01 -5.20 28.16
N THR A 24 -22.34 -6.50 28.17
CA THR A 24 -23.14 -7.12 29.21
C THR A 24 -22.47 -7.03 30.60
N GLY A 25 -21.17 -7.23 30.68
CA GLY A 25 -20.41 -7.11 31.93
C GLY A 25 -20.36 -5.68 32.45
N ALA A 26 -20.33 -4.69 31.57
CA ALA A 26 -20.36 -3.28 31.96
C ALA A 26 -21.73 -2.87 32.55
N ASP A 27 -22.82 -3.38 31.97
CA ASP A 27 -24.21 -3.01 32.40
C ASP A 27 -24.73 -3.84 33.57
N GLY A 28 -24.25 -5.08 33.73
CA GLY A 28 -24.86 -6.06 34.65
C GLY A 28 -24.12 -6.30 35.97
N GLY A 29 -22.96 -5.70 36.21
CA GLY A 29 -22.17 -5.93 37.42
C GLY A 29 -21.67 -7.37 37.62
N VAL A 30 -21.76 -8.21 36.58
CA VAL A 30 -21.28 -9.59 36.59
C VAL A 30 -19.83 -9.63 36.05
N ASP A 31 -18.92 -10.25 36.82
CA ASP A 31 -17.54 -10.44 36.38
C ASP A 31 -17.47 -11.55 35.32
N LEU A 32 -17.34 -11.13 34.04
CA LEU A 32 -17.19 -11.99 32.89
C LEU A 32 -15.73 -12.06 32.39
N SER A 33 -14.80 -11.52 33.16
CA SER A 33 -13.38 -11.39 32.75
C SER A 33 -12.73 -12.71 32.38
N ALA A 34 -12.98 -13.79 33.13
CA ALA A 34 -12.43 -15.12 32.84
C ALA A 34 -12.96 -15.72 31.53
N GLU A 35 -14.25 -15.53 31.22
CA GLU A 35 -14.85 -16.03 29.98
C GLU A 35 -14.36 -15.20 28.78
N ILE A 36 -14.28 -13.88 28.91
CA ILE A 36 -13.71 -13.00 27.89
C ILE A 36 -12.26 -13.39 27.59
N ALA A 37 -11.43 -13.61 28.63
CA ALA A 37 -10.04 -14.03 28.44
C ALA A 37 -9.94 -15.39 27.73
N ARG A 38 -10.80 -16.34 28.05
CA ARG A 38 -10.86 -17.65 27.38
C ARG A 38 -11.22 -17.53 25.90
N LEU A 39 -12.22 -16.73 25.57
CA LEU A 39 -12.65 -16.50 24.19
C LEU A 39 -11.59 -15.71 23.40
N GLN A 40 -10.93 -14.74 24.01
CA GLN A 40 -9.83 -14.01 23.40
C GLN A 40 -8.66 -14.96 23.05
N ALA A 41 -8.24 -15.82 23.99
CA ALA A 41 -7.20 -16.80 23.71
C ALA A 41 -7.58 -17.75 22.58
N LYS A 42 -8.86 -18.16 22.50
CA LYS A 42 -9.37 -18.99 21.39
C LYS A 42 -9.35 -18.23 20.07
N SER A 43 -9.76 -16.96 20.06
CA SER A 43 -9.75 -16.10 18.87
C SER A 43 -8.32 -15.91 18.36
N ASP A 44 -7.37 -15.58 19.24
CA ASP A 44 -5.96 -15.39 18.91
C ASP A 44 -5.32 -16.66 18.35
N LYS A 45 -5.67 -17.83 18.90
CA LYS A 45 -5.21 -19.12 18.38
C LYS A 45 -5.78 -19.36 16.99
N LEU A 46 -7.08 -19.18 16.81
CA LEU A 46 -7.76 -19.38 15.52
C LEU A 46 -7.19 -18.43 14.44
N LEU A 47 -6.94 -17.17 14.79
CA LEU A 47 -6.29 -16.20 13.92
C LEU A 47 -4.92 -16.72 13.44
N ARG A 48 -4.04 -17.08 14.38
CA ARG A 48 -2.71 -17.63 14.03
C ARG A 48 -2.79 -18.88 13.17
N ASP A 49 -3.66 -19.84 13.54
CA ASP A 49 -3.81 -21.10 12.81
C ASP A 49 -4.35 -20.91 11.39
N THR A 50 -5.27 -19.94 11.21
CA THR A 50 -5.85 -19.57 9.91
C THR A 50 -4.79 -18.89 9.03
N PHE A 51 -4.10 -17.89 9.55
CA PHE A 51 -3.12 -17.11 8.77
C PHE A 51 -1.84 -17.92 8.47
N ALA A 52 -1.50 -18.92 9.28
CA ALA A 52 -0.40 -19.85 8.99
C ALA A 52 -0.67 -20.79 7.79
N LYS A 53 -1.93 -20.95 7.36
CA LYS A 53 -2.33 -21.93 6.33
C LYS A 53 -3.08 -21.31 5.17
N LEU A 54 -2.90 -20.02 4.91
CA LEU A 54 -3.57 -19.32 3.83
C LEU A 54 -3.24 -19.93 2.47
N THR A 55 -4.27 -20.16 1.67
CA THR A 55 -4.13 -20.49 0.26
C THR A 55 -3.63 -19.28 -0.54
N PRO A 56 -3.06 -19.46 -1.76
CA PRO A 56 -2.67 -18.34 -2.63
C PRO A 56 -3.83 -17.36 -2.90
N TRP A 57 -5.05 -17.87 -3.05
CA TRP A 57 -6.23 -17.03 -3.24
C TRP A 57 -6.55 -16.19 -2.00
N GLN A 58 -6.50 -16.76 -0.82
CA GLN A 58 -6.71 -16.03 0.43
C GLN A 58 -5.64 -14.94 0.63
N LYS A 59 -4.38 -15.21 0.29
CA LYS A 59 -3.32 -14.19 0.30
C LYS A 59 -3.63 -13.04 -0.67
N THR A 60 -4.13 -13.35 -1.86
CA THR A 60 -4.57 -12.33 -2.83
C THR A 60 -5.74 -11.50 -2.28
N GLN A 61 -6.69 -12.13 -1.60
CA GLN A 61 -7.80 -11.41 -0.95
C GLN A 61 -7.30 -10.47 0.15
N ILE A 62 -6.32 -10.90 0.96
CA ILE A 62 -5.68 -10.05 1.98
C ILE A 62 -4.91 -8.89 1.32
N ALA A 63 -4.16 -9.15 0.25
CA ALA A 63 -3.45 -8.08 -0.47
C ALA A 63 -4.41 -7.01 -1.01
N ARG A 64 -5.64 -7.39 -1.32
CA ARG A 64 -6.73 -6.53 -1.83
C ARG A 64 -7.72 -6.08 -0.77
N HIS A 65 -7.44 -6.34 0.50
CA HIS A 65 -8.37 -5.99 1.56
C HIS A 65 -8.68 -4.48 1.55
N PRO A 66 -9.97 -4.06 1.61
CA PRO A 66 -10.34 -2.66 1.48
C PRO A 66 -9.83 -1.76 2.61
N GLU A 67 -9.54 -2.33 3.76
CA GLU A 67 -8.99 -1.64 4.94
C GLU A 67 -7.46 -1.83 5.07
N ARG A 68 -6.79 -2.35 4.03
CA ARG A 68 -5.33 -2.42 4.03
C ARG A 68 -4.75 -1.00 3.98
N PRO A 69 -3.71 -0.70 4.75
CA PRO A 69 -3.05 0.60 4.68
C PRO A 69 -2.59 0.93 3.26
N HIS A 70 -2.81 2.17 2.83
CA HIS A 70 -2.40 2.70 1.53
C HIS A 70 -1.17 3.61 1.67
N PHE A 71 -0.67 4.16 0.57
CA PHE A 71 0.50 5.01 0.54
C PHE A 71 0.46 6.13 1.59
N ARG A 72 -0.69 6.82 1.71
CA ARG A 72 -0.85 7.93 2.65
C ARG A 72 -0.74 7.49 4.11
N ASP A 73 -1.24 6.30 4.43
CA ASP A 73 -1.16 5.75 5.79
C ASP A 73 0.28 5.42 6.16
N TYR A 74 1.03 4.80 5.23
CA TYR A 74 2.45 4.55 5.42
C TYR A 74 3.26 5.84 5.54
N VAL A 75 2.94 6.86 4.72
CA VAL A 75 3.60 8.15 4.80
C VAL A 75 3.33 8.79 6.16
N ALA A 76 2.09 8.82 6.60
CA ALA A 76 1.73 9.39 7.90
C ALA A 76 2.33 8.63 9.10
N GLY A 77 2.51 7.30 8.98
CA GLY A 77 3.02 6.46 10.07
C GLY A 77 4.54 6.30 10.14
N LEU A 78 5.25 6.52 9.04
CA LEU A 78 6.67 6.21 8.93
C LEU A 78 7.57 7.41 8.65
N PHE A 79 7.01 8.49 8.10
CA PHE A 79 7.80 9.63 7.64
C PHE A 79 7.35 10.92 8.33
N ASP A 80 8.31 11.79 8.55
CA ASP A 80 8.09 13.16 9.01
C ASP A 80 8.23 14.14 7.84
N GLU A 81 7.66 15.34 7.98
CA GLU A 81 7.86 16.48 7.06
C GLU A 81 7.59 16.14 5.58
N PHE A 82 6.56 15.37 5.29
CA PHE A 82 6.23 15.03 3.90
C PHE A 82 5.80 16.27 3.09
N VAL A 83 6.57 16.56 2.04
CA VAL A 83 6.32 17.65 1.09
C VAL A 83 5.96 17.05 -0.27
N PRO A 84 4.67 16.98 -0.64
CA PRO A 84 4.24 16.36 -1.89
C PRO A 84 4.69 17.17 -3.11
N LEU A 85 5.04 16.46 -4.18
CA LEU A 85 5.42 17.04 -5.47
C LEU A 85 4.53 16.47 -6.58
N ALA A 86 3.76 17.35 -7.21
CA ALA A 86 2.78 16.99 -8.23
C ALA A 86 3.28 17.22 -9.65
N GLY A 87 2.67 16.53 -10.62
CA GLY A 87 2.79 16.75 -12.04
C GLY A 87 4.05 16.19 -12.70
N ASP A 88 3.92 15.81 -13.97
CA ASP A 88 5.02 15.31 -14.81
C ASP A 88 5.80 16.43 -15.53
N ARG A 89 5.36 17.67 -15.42
CA ARG A 89 5.90 18.85 -16.16
C ARG A 89 5.75 18.76 -17.67
N GLY A 90 4.93 17.84 -18.15
CA GLY A 90 4.64 17.68 -19.58
C GLY A 90 3.17 17.79 -19.90
N PHE A 91 2.34 16.97 -19.27
CA PHE A 91 0.91 16.89 -19.58
C PHE A 91 0.02 17.17 -18.36
N ALA A 92 0.16 16.38 -17.27
CA ALA A 92 -0.75 16.50 -16.13
C ALA A 92 -0.13 15.94 -14.84
N ASP A 93 -0.94 15.92 -13.77
CA ASP A 93 -0.67 15.14 -12.58
C ASP A 93 -1.51 13.85 -12.59
N ASP A 94 -0.88 12.73 -12.22
CA ASP A 94 -1.58 11.47 -11.96
C ASP A 94 -1.65 11.21 -10.47
N GLN A 95 -2.85 11.09 -9.95
CA GLN A 95 -3.10 10.87 -8.53
C GLN A 95 -2.94 9.40 -8.09
N ALA A 96 -2.75 8.47 -9.03
CA ALA A 96 -2.47 7.06 -8.71
C ALA A 96 -1.02 6.86 -8.22
N ILE A 97 -0.08 7.71 -8.66
CA ILE A 97 1.30 7.71 -8.17
C ILE A 97 1.53 9.01 -7.40
N LEU A 98 1.77 8.90 -6.11
CA LEU A 98 2.11 10.01 -5.24
C LEU A 98 3.59 9.99 -4.89
N GLY A 99 4.14 11.15 -4.55
CA GLY A 99 5.52 11.22 -4.09
C GLY A 99 5.93 12.61 -3.65
N GLY A 100 7.06 12.68 -2.99
CA GLY A 100 7.60 13.92 -2.46
C GLY A 100 8.83 13.69 -1.58
N PHE A 101 9.35 14.77 -1.06
CA PHE A 101 10.42 14.72 -0.06
C PHE A 101 9.84 14.45 1.32
N ALA A 102 10.59 13.70 2.13
CA ALA A 102 10.21 13.38 3.50
C ALA A 102 11.45 13.14 4.36
N THR A 103 11.24 13.01 5.66
CA THR A 103 12.26 12.59 6.62
C THR A 103 11.91 11.19 7.14
N PHE A 104 12.82 10.23 7.02
CA PHE A 104 12.69 8.89 7.56
C PHE A 104 13.77 8.64 8.61
N ARG A 105 13.38 8.52 9.89
CA ARG A 105 14.33 8.33 11.02
C ARG A 105 15.50 9.31 11.00
N GLY A 106 15.22 10.58 10.75
CA GLY A 106 16.23 11.65 10.70
C GLY A 106 16.99 11.78 9.38
N HIS A 107 16.74 10.91 8.39
CA HIS A 107 17.36 10.99 7.07
C HIS A 107 16.39 11.59 6.06
N ARG A 108 16.83 12.56 5.27
CA ARG A 108 16.06 13.08 4.15
C ARG A 108 15.99 12.04 3.04
N VAL A 109 14.81 11.80 2.52
CA VAL A 109 14.55 10.80 1.48
C VAL A 109 13.57 11.35 0.45
N LEU A 110 13.54 10.73 -0.71
CA LEU A 110 12.40 10.81 -1.62
C LEU A 110 11.52 9.59 -1.36
N VAL A 111 10.20 9.79 -1.16
CA VAL A 111 9.22 8.71 -1.09
C VAL A 111 8.26 8.78 -2.26
N LEU A 112 8.01 7.63 -2.90
CA LEU A 112 7.10 7.43 -4.03
C LEU A 112 6.18 6.24 -3.74
N GLY A 113 5.00 6.19 -4.32
CA GLY A 113 4.18 4.99 -4.22
C GLY A 113 2.82 5.10 -4.88
N HIS A 114 2.15 3.97 -4.93
CA HIS A 114 0.81 3.86 -5.45
C HIS A 114 -0.21 4.15 -4.34
N GLU A 115 -1.15 5.05 -4.66
CA GLU A 115 -2.29 5.35 -3.81
C GLU A 115 -3.56 4.77 -4.45
N LYS A 116 -4.30 3.95 -3.69
CA LYS A 116 -5.54 3.31 -4.18
C LYS A 116 -6.80 4.06 -3.79
N GLY A 117 -6.74 4.80 -2.68
CA GLY A 117 -7.90 5.39 -2.04
C GLY A 117 -8.69 4.41 -1.19
N ASP A 118 -9.38 4.91 -0.20
CA ASP A 118 -10.09 4.17 0.86
C ASP A 118 -11.62 4.15 0.67
N ASP A 119 -12.19 5.16 -0.01
CA ASP A 119 -13.60 5.22 -0.37
C ASP A 119 -13.80 5.25 -1.89
N THR A 120 -15.04 5.19 -2.36
CA THR A 120 -15.37 5.16 -3.78
C THR A 120 -14.88 6.41 -4.51
N ALA A 121 -15.00 7.61 -3.90
CA ALA A 121 -14.60 8.86 -4.54
C ALA A 121 -13.08 8.97 -4.64
N SER A 122 -12.36 8.63 -3.58
CA SER A 122 -10.90 8.61 -3.56
C SER A 122 -10.33 7.53 -4.48
N ARG A 123 -10.94 6.33 -4.52
CA ARG A 123 -10.54 5.26 -5.46
C ARG A 123 -10.66 5.67 -6.92
N LEU A 124 -11.73 6.36 -7.28
CA LEU A 124 -11.88 6.91 -8.63
C LEU A 124 -10.84 7.98 -8.92
N ARG A 125 -10.57 8.87 -7.97
CA ARG A 125 -9.53 9.91 -8.07
C ARG A 125 -8.14 9.32 -8.28
N HIS A 126 -7.81 8.30 -7.50
CA HIS A 126 -6.52 7.61 -7.55
C HIS A 126 -6.49 6.47 -8.58
N ASN A 127 -7.52 6.34 -9.40
CA ASN A 127 -7.62 5.32 -10.44
C ASN A 127 -7.28 3.90 -9.92
N PHE A 128 -7.70 3.58 -8.69
CA PHE A 128 -7.44 2.31 -7.99
C PHE A 128 -5.95 1.94 -7.91
N GLY A 129 -5.06 2.91 -7.87
CA GLY A 129 -3.62 2.72 -7.87
C GLY A 129 -3.03 2.36 -9.24
N MET A 130 -3.82 2.42 -10.31
CA MET A 130 -3.34 2.15 -11.67
C MET A 130 -2.80 3.42 -12.30
N GLY A 131 -1.46 3.53 -12.34
CA GLY A 131 -0.76 4.70 -12.90
C GLY A 131 -1.01 4.91 -14.39
N LYS A 132 -1.20 6.17 -14.77
CA LYS A 132 -1.20 6.65 -16.16
C LYS A 132 0.21 7.10 -16.56
N PRO A 133 0.49 7.37 -17.86
CA PRO A 133 1.84 7.77 -18.31
C PRO A 133 2.44 8.95 -17.53
N GLU A 134 1.62 9.95 -17.21
CA GLU A 134 2.03 11.13 -16.43
C GLU A 134 2.46 10.78 -14.99
N GLY A 135 1.93 9.72 -14.41
CA GLY A 135 2.36 9.22 -13.10
C GLY A 135 3.78 8.64 -13.16
N TYR A 136 4.07 7.82 -14.14
CA TYR A 136 5.42 7.27 -14.35
C TYR A 136 6.43 8.33 -14.74
N ARG A 137 6.06 9.30 -15.59
CA ARG A 137 6.92 10.46 -15.89
C ARG A 137 7.18 11.34 -14.67
N LYS A 138 6.17 11.51 -13.80
CA LYS A 138 6.37 12.16 -12.49
C LYS A 138 7.37 11.37 -11.64
N ALA A 139 7.25 10.04 -11.59
CA ALA A 139 8.20 9.21 -10.86
C ALA A 139 9.63 9.38 -11.37
N VAL A 140 9.85 9.35 -12.70
CA VAL A 140 11.15 9.66 -13.32
C VAL A 140 11.69 11.01 -12.83
N ARG A 141 10.91 12.05 -12.98
CA ARG A 141 11.29 13.41 -12.56
C ARG A 141 11.69 13.49 -11.08
N LEU A 142 10.95 12.79 -10.21
CA LEU A 142 11.25 12.78 -8.78
C LEU A 142 12.49 11.97 -8.47
N MET A 143 12.71 10.84 -9.13
CA MET A 143 13.94 10.05 -9.01
C MET A 143 15.17 10.85 -9.48
N GLU A 144 15.07 11.58 -10.58
CA GLU A 144 16.15 12.48 -11.05
C GLU A 144 16.45 13.61 -10.04
N LEU A 145 15.43 14.13 -9.35
CA LEU A 145 15.63 15.10 -8.27
C LEU A 145 16.33 14.46 -7.06
N ALA A 146 15.93 13.23 -6.68
CA ALA A 146 16.59 12.52 -5.60
C ALA A 146 18.06 12.28 -5.90
N ASP A 147 18.36 11.82 -7.11
CA ASP A 147 19.75 11.60 -7.55
C ASP A 147 20.58 12.89 -7.51
N ARG A 148 20.02 13.97 -8.05
CA ARG A 148 20.66 15.30 -8.04
C ARG A 148 21.00 15.81 -6.63
N PHE A 149 20.12 15.55 -5.66
CA PHE A 149 20.29 15.99 -4.28
C PHE A 149 20.96 14.96 -3.37
N GLY A 150 21.35 13.81 -3.90
CA GLY A 150 21.97 12.73 -3.13
C GLY A 150 21.03 12.09 -2.10
N LEU A 151 19.73 12.03 -2.38
CA LEU A 151 18.71 11.53 -1.46
C LEU A 151 18.36 10.07 -1.76
N PRO A 152 18.37 9.16 -0.77
CA PRO A 152 17.84 7.82 -0.95
C PRO A 152 16.37 7.84 -1.38
N VAL A 153 15.98 6.84 -2.18
CA VAL A 153 14.62 6.68 -2.67
C VAL A 153 13.94 5.51 -1.97
N VAL A 154 12.74 5.73 -1.46
CA VAL A 154 11.86 4.68 -0.92
C VAL A 154 10.61 4.60 -1.78
N THR A 155 10.26 3.41 -2.27
CA THR A 155 9.00 3.22 -3.00
C THR A 155 8.07 2.25 -2.30
N LEU A 156 6.79 2.58 -2.26
CA LEU A 156 5.71 1.77 -1.69
C LEU A 156 4.82 1.31 -2.84
N VAL A 157 4.89 0.01 -3.17
CA VAL A 157 4.24 -0.56 -4.35
C VAL A 157 2.95 -1.25 -3.93
N ASP A 158 1.83 -0.75 -4.45
CA ASP A 158 0.51 -1.35 -4.28
C ASP A 158 -0.39 -1.03 -5.49
N THR A 159 -0.26 -1.81 -6.54
CA THR A 159 -1.04 -1.66 -7.77
C THR A 159 -1.36 -3.00 -8.40
N SER A 160 -2.55 -3.12 -8.97
CA SER A 160 -2.93 -4.25 -9.82
C SER A 160 -2.27 -4.22 -11.20
N GLY A 161 -1.66 -3.07 -11.57
CA GLY A 161 -0.99 -2.85 -12.85
C GLY A 161 -1.09 -1.39 -13.30
N ALA A 162 -0.55 -1.10 -14.47
CA ALA A 162 -0.71 0.19 -15.13
C ALA A 162 -2.14 0.35 -15.68
N PHE A 163 -2.61 1.58 -15.82
CA PHE A 163 -3.94 1.84 -16.37
C PHE A 163 -4.05 1.37 -17.82
N PRO A 164 -5.01 0.47 -18.16
CA PRO A 164 -5.09 -0.17 -19.47
C PRO A 164 -6.01 0.58 -20.46
N GLY A 165 -6.32 1.84 -20.19
CA GLY A 165 -7.27 2.61 -21.00
C GLY A 165 -6.64 3.26 -22.22
N LEU A 166 -7.47 3.51 -23.26
CA LEU A 166 -7.07 4.17 -24.51
C LEU A 166 -6.27 5.46 -24.26
N GLN A 167 -6.73 6.29 -23.32
CA GLN A 167 -6.04 7.53 -22.95
C GLN A 167 -4.58 7.34 -22.51
N ALA A 168 -4.26 6.20 -21.90
CA ALA A 168 -2.90 5.91 -21.51
C ALA A 168 -2.06 5.47 -22.71
N GLU A 169 -2.61 4.65 -23.58
CA GLU A 169 -1.92 4.23 -24.82
C GLU A 169 -1.62 5.43 -25.73
N GLU A 170 -2.58 6.33 -25.91
CA GLU A 170 -2.41 7.56 -26.71
C GLU A 170 -1.27 8.46 -26.17
N ARG A 171 -0.95 8.38 -24.89
CA ARG A 171 0.11 9.17 -24.26
C ARG A 171 1.36 8.40 -23.90
N GLY A 172 1.52 7.20 -24.49
CA GLY A 172 2.74 6.39 -24.41
C GLY A 172 2.93 5.66 -23.08
N GLN A 173 1.93 4.87 -22.66
CA GLN A 173 1.97 4.10 -21.41
C GLN A 173 3.19 3.19 -21.31
N ALA A 174 3.47 2.40 -22.36
CA ALA A 174 4.60 1.47 -22.36
C ALA A 174 5.95 2.20 -22.28
N GLU A 175 6.11 3.30 -23.00
CA GLU A 175 7.31 4.14 -22.94
C GLU A 175 7.51 4.75 -21.56
N ALA A 176 6.47 5.29 -20.95
CA ALA A 176 6.55 5.89 -19.63
C ALA A 176 6.94 4.88 -18.52
N ILE A 177 6.41 3.65 -18.61
CA ILE A 177 6.80 2.53 -17.74
C ILE A 177 8.28 2.17 -17.94
N ALA A 178 8.71 2.00 -19.20
CA ALA A 178 10.09 1.66 -19.53
C ALA A 178 11.07 2.73 -19.02
N ARG A 179 10.75 4.01 -19.23
CA ARG A 179 11.54 5.13 -18.73
C ARG A 179 11.63 5.16 -17.20
N SER A 180 10.53 4.87 -16.50
CA SER A 180 10.56 4.81 -15.03
C SER A 180 11.45 3.67 -14.53
N THR A 181 11.41 2.52 -15.20
CA THR A 181 12.30 1.39 -14.91
C THR A 181 13.76 1.75 -15.17
N GLU A 182 14.06 2.37 -16.32
CA GLU A 182 15.39 2.84 -16.68
C GLU A 182 15.93 3.83 -15.64
N ALA A 183 15.12 4.83 -15.27
CA ALA A 183 15.50 5.82 -14.25
C ALA A 183 15.82 5.18 -12.90
N SER A 184 15.01 4.19 -12.47
CA SER A 184 15.26 3.44 -11.23
C SER A 184 16.61 2.72 -11.25
N LEU A 185 16.95 2.10 -12.39
CA LEU A 185 18.21 1.35 -12.56
C LEU A 185 19.44 2.26 -12.71
N ALA A 186 19.24 3.48 -13.20
CA ALA A 186 20.30 4.46 -13.42
C ALA A 186 20.62 5.31 -12.17
N LEU A 187 19.83 5.19 -11.08
CA LEU A 187 20.05 5.98 -9.87
C LEU A 187 21.44 5.76 -9.27
N GLY A 188 22.17 6.85 -9.01
CA GLY A 188 23.41 6.86 -8.26
C GLY A 188 23.21 6.83 -6.74
N VAL A 189 21.96 6.96 -6.26
CA VAL A 189 21.59 6.92 -4.84
C VAL A 189 20.90 5.59 -4.51
N PRO A 190 20.93 5.13 -3.23
CA PRO A 190 20.23 3.92 -2.82
C PRO A 190 18.71 4.00 -3.05
N MET A 191 18.13 2.93 -3.57
CA MET A 191 16.69 2.77 -3.72
C MET A 191 16.20 1.48 -3.08
N VAL A 192 15.19 1.60 -2.21
CA VAL A 192 14.51 0.47 -1.56
C VAL A 192 13.05 0.49 -1.99
N ALA A 193 12.58 -0.60 -2.57
CA ALA A 193 11.18 -0.80 -2.92
C ALA A 193 10.51 -1.77 -1.94
N ALA A 194 9.31 -1.46 -1.47
CA ALA A 194 8.50 -2.34 -0.65
C ALA A 194 7.16 -2.62 -1.33
N VAL A 195 6.90 -3.90 -1.68
CA VAL A 195 5.59 -4.34 -2.14
C VAL A 195 4.71 -4.54 -0.91
N VAL A 196 3.78 -3.60 -0.70
CA VAL A 196 2.95 -3.55 0.52
C VAL A 196 1.54 -4.12 0.32
N GLY A 197 1.15 -4.36 -0.93
CA GLY A 197 -0.14 -4.93 -1.31
C GLY A 197 0.00 -5.76 -2.59
N GLU A 198 -0.40 -5.20 -3.73
CA GLU A 198 -0.27 -5.85 -5.04
C GLU A 198 0.96 -5.30 -5.79
N GLY A 199 1.78 -6.21 -6.30
CA GLY A 199 2.93 -5.92 -7.18
C GLY A 199 2.61 -6.22 -8.64
N GLY A 200 1.53 -5.63 -9.19
CA GLY A 200 0.99 -5.98 -10.49
C GLY A 200 1.79 -5.43 -11.67
N SER A 201 2.32 -6.37 -12.51
CA SER A 201 2.76 -6.13 -13.87
C SER A 201 3.75 -4.95 -14.05
N GLY A 202 3.75 -4.31 -15.22
CA GLY A 202 4.61 -3.17 -15.55
C GLY A 202 4.43 -1.97 -14.62
N GLY A 203 3.23 -1.78 -14.07
CA GLY A 203 2.96 -0.72 -13.09
C GLY A 203 3.81 -0.85 -11.82
N ALA A 204 3.94 -2.07 -11.31
CA ALA A 204 4.79 -2.34 -10.16
C ALA A 204 6.28 -2.26 -10.52
N ILE A 205 6.71 -2.86 -11.65
CA ILE A 205 8.10 -2.88 -12.08
C ILE A 205 8.66 -1.46 -12.22
N ALA A 206 7.86 -0.54 -12.73
CA ALA A 206 8.22 0.86 -12.91
C ALA A 206 8.68 1.57 -11.62
N LEU A 207 8.27 1.08 -10.45
CA LEU A 207 8.64 1.62 -9.13
C LEU A 207 9.37 0.61 -8.24
N ALA A 208 9.55 -0.64 -8.67
CA ALA A 208 10.15 -1.69 -7.86
C ALA A 208 11.58 -2.07 -8.27
N SER A 209 12.16 -1.40 -9.28
CA SER A 209 13.49 -1.75 -9.82
C SER A 209 14.64 -1.14 -9.01
N GLY A 210 14.59 -1.30 -7.68
CA GLY A 210 15.57 -0.76 -6.74
C GLY A 210 16.68 -1.73 -6.34
N ASN A 211 17.67 -1.24 -5.58
CA ASN A 211 18.78 -2.04 -5.06
C ASN A 211 18.32 -3.13 -4.08
N ARG A 212 17.20 -2.89 -3.40
CA ARG A 212 16.54 -3.84 -2.50
C ARG A 212 15.04 -3.82 -2.76
N VAL A 213 14.47 -5.01 -2.93
CA VAL A 213 13.03 -5.19 -3.02
C VAL A 213 12.58 -6.01 -1.81
N LEU A 214 11.70 -5.43 -1.02
CA LEU A 214 11.04 -6.06 0.11
C LEU A 214 9.60 -6.38 -0.29
N MET A 215 9.03 -7.42 0.29
CA MET A 215 7.64 -7.79 0.04
C MET A 215 7.03 -8.26 1.35
N PHE A 216 5.85 -7.78 1.67
CA PHE A 216 5.13 -8.25 2.86
C PHE A 216 4.67 -9.70 2.66
N GLU A 217 4.57 -10.46 3.75
CA GLU A 217 4.19 -11.88 3.73
C GLU A 217 2.85 -12.14 3.00
N HIS A 218 1.92 -11.20 3.10
CA HIS A 218 0.60 -11.27 2.47
C HIS A 218 0.42 -10.25 1.34
N ALA A 219 1.51 -9.81 0.71
CA ALA A 219 1.51 -9.12 -0.58
C ALA A 219 1.57 -10.13 -1.73
N VAL A 220 1.16 -9.75 -2.93
CA VAL A 220 1.14 -10.61 -4.13
C VAL A 220 1.71 -9.89 -5.35
#